data_9235926beb1cad25f03ac0845e58ff1c
#
_entry.id   9235926beb1cad25f03ac0845e58ff1c
#
_cell.length_a   1.000
_cell.length_b   1.000
_cell.length_c   1.000
_cell.angle_alpha   90.00
_cell.angle_beta   90.00
_cell.angle_gamma   90.00
#
_symmetry.space_group_name_H-M   'P 1'
#
loop_
_entity.id
_entity.type
_entity.pdbx_description
1 polymer ?
#
loop_
_entity_poly.entity_id
_entity_poly.type
_entity_poly.pdbx_seq_one_letter_code
_entity_poly.pdbx_strand_id
1 'polypeptide(L)'
;MRRIQSAFVNDIDEVATRLAEHPGPLIMIFDADNTLVPQGASPTEFTRRVEQAIDRFERLESVARVIVISNGPERGSGRVISRVNKPWTTRKRLGISRGSKTPIWVVGDQVVSDGLLAWRLGAVFLHCAIDPDDDFPGQAKQRRLGRFLAPLIFRKKPLSGPPHGT
;
A
#
# COMPACT_ATOMS: atom_id res chain seq x y z
N MET A 1 -2.55 18.36 -13.65
CA MET A 1 -2.38 17.58 -12.42
C MET A 1 -1.61 16.30 -12.73
N ARG A 2 -0.55 15.94 -11.97
CA ARG A 2 0.24 14.72 -12.21
C ARG A 2 -0.62 13.51 -11.85
N ARG A 3 -0.71 12.53 -12.74
CA ARG A 3 -1.37 11.25 -12.49
C ARG A 3 -0.33 10.17 -12.24
N ILE A 4 -0.62 9.25 -11.31
CA ILE A 4 0.22 8.10 -10.99
C ILE A 4 -0.35 6.80 -11.59
N GLN A 5 0.47 5.76 -11.63
CA GLN A 5 0.03 4.41 -12.00
C GLN A 5 -0.71 3.76 -10.84
N SER A 6 -1.74 2.96 -11.16
CA SER A 6 -2.44 2.13 -10.19
C SER A 6 -2.90 0.82 -10.83
N ALA A 7 -3.06 -0.21 -10.00
CA ALA A 7 -3.67 -1.47 -10.37
C ALA A 7 -4.51 -2.01 -9.21
N PHE A 8 -5.51 -2.82 -9.54
CA PHE A 8 -6.16 -3.71 -8.59
C PHE A 8 -5.34 -4.99 -8.48
N VAL A 9 -5.25 -5.51 -7.27
CA VAL A 9 -4.67 -6.81 -6.96
C VAL A 9 -5.63 -7.55 -6.02
N ASN A 10 -5.76 -8.86 -6.23
CA ASN A 10 -6.72 -9.66 -5.48
C ASN A 10 -6.25 -9.88 -4.04
N ASP A 11 -4.94 -10.03 -3.85
CA ASP A 11 -4.31 -10.32 -2.57
C ASP A 11 -2.82 -9.92 -2.56
N ILE A 12 -2.19 -10.15 -1.43
CA ILE A 12 -0.75 -9.87 -1.25
C ILE A 12 0.14 -10.86 -2.03
N ASP A 13 -0.37 -12.01 -2.46
CA ASP A 13 0.38 -12.97 -3.28
C ASP A 13 0.55 -12.43 -4.70
N GLU A 14 -0.49 -11.81 -5.24
CA GLU A 14 -0.38 -11.10 -6.52
C GLU A 14 0.58 -9.91 -6.44
N VAL A 15 0.61 -9.19 -5.29
CA VAL A 15 1.63 -8.15 -5.06
C VAL A 15 3.04 -8.74 -5.15
N ALA A 16 3.30 -9.86 -4.48
CA ALA A 16 4.60 -10.51 -4.50
C ALA A 16 5.00 -10.98 -5.91
N THR A 17 4.05 -11.53 -6.68
CA THR A 17 4.27 -11.93 -8.08
C THR A 17 4.70 -10.75 -8.94
N ARG A 18 4.00 -9.62 -8.84
CA ARG A 18 4.34 -8.39 -9.59
C ARG A 18 5.71 -7.81 -9.20
N LEU A 19 6.10 -7.98 -7.94
CA LEU A 19 7.40 -7.56 -7.45
C LEU A 19 8.53 -8.43 -7.97
N ALA A 20 8.33 -9.74 -8.09
CA ALA A 20 9.32 -10.66 -8.65
C ALA A 20 9.68 -10.29 -10.10
N GLU A 21 8.77 -9.67 -10.84
CA GLU A 21 8.97 -9.20 -12.21
C GLU A 21 9.54 -7.77 -12.28
N HIS A 22 9.66 -7.07 -11.17
CA HIS A 22 10.14 -5.69 -11.16
C HIS A 22 11.65 -5.61 -11.34
N PRO A 23 12.17 -4.79 -12.28
CA PRO A 23 13.56 -4.82 -12.71
C PRO A 23 14.57 -4.24 -11.71
N GLY A 24 14.14 -3.76 -10.56
CA GLY A 24 15.07 -3.17 -9.60
C GLY A 24 14.45 -2.89 -8.24
N PRO A 25 15.30 -2.52 -7.27
CA PRO A 25 14.86 -2.34 -5.89
C PRO A 25 13.88 -1.18 -5.75
N LEU A 26 12.84 -1.37 -4.95
CA LEU A 26 11.83 -0.37 -4.62
C LEU A 26 11.50 -0.37 -3.12
N ILE A 27 10.85 0.68 -2.66
CA ILE A 27 10.34 0.79 -1.31
C ILE A 27 8.86 0.41 -1.32
N MET A 28 8.51 -0.60 -0.53
CA MET A 28 7.13 -0.99 -0.30
C MET A 28 6.55 -0.27 0.90
N ILE A 29 5.34 0.27 0.76
CA ILE A 29 4.55 0.83 1.86
C ILE A 29 3.22 0.10 1.89
N PHE A 30 2.97 -0.64 2.96
CA PHE A 30 1.70 -1.35 3.18
C PHE A 30 0.84 -0.61 4.18
N ASP A 31 -0.45 -0.48 3.89
CA ASP A 31 -1.43 -0.29 4.94
C ASP A 31 -1.55 -1.58 5.75
N ALA A 32 -1.75 -1.48 7.06
CA ALA A 32 -1.92 -2.64 7.91
C ALA A 32 -3.36 -3.15 7.89
N ASP A 33 -4.32 -2.25 8.14
CA ASP A 33 -5.72 -2.60 8.34
C ASP A 33 -6.42 -2.92 7.02
N ASN A 34 -7.14 -4.04 6.97
CA ASN A 34 -7.83 -4.58 5.80
C ASN A 34 -6.96 -4.77 4.53
N THR A 35 -5.65 -4.65 4.67
CA THR A 35 -4.67 -4.90 3.60
C THR A 35 -3.75 -6.07 3.95
N LEU A 36 -3.07 -6.03 5.09
CA LEU A 36 -2.26 -7.13 5.63
C LEU A 36 -3.02 -7.93 6.69
N VAL A 37 -3.87 -7.25 7.44
CA VAL A 37 -4.56 -7.80 8.61
C VAL A 37 -6.05 -7.51 8.49
N PRO A 38 -6.92 -8.52 8.66
CA PRO A 38 -8.36 -8.29 8.71
C PRO A 38 -8.73 -7.28 9.79
N GLN A 39 -9.76 -6.52 9.53
CA GLN A 39 -10.28 -5.59 10.51
C GLN A 39 -10.82 -6.36 11.73
N GLY A 40 -10.56 -5.87 12.93
CA GLY A 40 -10.99 -6.57 14.16
C GLY A 40 -10.07 -7.71 14.63
N ALA A 41 -8.97 -7.99 13.93
CA ALA A 41 -8.00 -8.98 14.39
C ALA A 41 -7.45 -8.65 15.78
N SER A 42 -7.20 -9.69 16.59
CA SER A 42 -6.58 -9.55 17.90
C SER A 42 -5.16 -8.95 17.78
N PRO A 43 -4.63 -8.33 18.85
CA PRO A 43 -3.24 -7.82 18.84
C PRO A 43 -2.20 -8.88 18.47
N THR A 44 -2.39 -10.11 18.92
CA THR A 44 -1.49 -11.23 18.59
C THR A 44 -1.56 -11.58 17.10
N GLU A 45 -2.76 -11.69 16.54
CA GLU A 45 -2.95 -11.96 15.12
C GLU A 45 -2.43 -10.81 14.26
N PHE A 46 -2.65 -9.57 14.67
CA PHE A 46 -2.11 -8.38 14.02
C PHE A 46 -0.59 -8.45 13.93
N THR A 47 0.07 -8.66 15.07
CA THR A 47 1.54 -8.78 15.12
C THR A 47 2.03 -9.89 14.21
N ARG A 48 1.46 -11.10 14.33
CA ARG A 48 1.86 -12.26 13.55
C ARG A 48 1.78 -12.01 12.04
N ARG A 49 0.66 -11.46 11.56
CA ARG A 49 0.45 -11.19 10.12
C ARG A 49 1.37 -10.10 9.59
N VAL A 50 1.55 -9.03 10.35
CA VAL A 50 2.47 -7.95 9.98
C VAL A 50 3.89 -8.46 9.86
N GLU A 51 4.39 -9.20 10.86
CA GLU A 51 5.75 -9.76 10.85
C GLU A 51 5.93 -10.72 9.67
N GLN A 52 4.98 -11.62 9.43
CA GLN A 52 5.00 -12.54 8.29
C GLN A 52 5.05 -11.79 6.94
N ALA A 53 4.26 -10.72 6.79
CA ALA A 53 4.27 -9.92 5.58
C ALA A 53 5.62 -9.23 5.39
N ILE A 54 6.14 -8.57 6.44
CA ILE A 54 7.43 -7.88 6.37
C ILE A 54 8.53 -8.88 5.99
N ASP A 55 8.64 -10.01 6.71
CA ASP A 55 9.68 -11.00 6.48
C ASP A 55 9.60 -11.61 5.06
N ARG A 56 8.39 -11.79 4.56
CA ARG A 56 8.16 -12.28 3.20
C ARG A 56 8.69 -11.30 2.15
N PHE A 57 8.29 -10.03 2.25
CA PHE A 57 8.62 -9.04 1.24
C PHE A 57 10.07 -8.57 1.32
N GLU A 58 10.67 -8.54 2.51
CA GLU A 58 12.09 -8.20 2.67
C GLU A 58 13.06 -9.25 2.07
N ARG A 59 12.56 -10.48 1.79
CA ARG A 59 13.35 -11.52 1.10
C ARG A 59 13.38 -11.37 -0.42
N LEU A 60 12.54 -10.51 -0.98
CA LEU A 60 12.50 -10.28 -2.43
C LEU A 60 13.62 -9.32 -2.84
N GLU A 61 14.46 -9.72 -3.80
CA GLU A 61 15.57 -8.89 -4.30
C GLU A 61 15.11 -7.54 -4.86
N SER A 62 13.88 -7.49 -5.38
CA SER A 62 13.24 -6.28 -5.88
C SER A 62 12.76 -5.33 -4.76
N VAL A 63 12.92 -5.69 -3.48
CA VAL A 63 12.46 -4.87 -2.36
C VAL A 63 13.65 -4.36 -1.56
N ALA A 64 13.91 -3.05 -1.64
CA ALA A 64 14.94 -2.40 -0.86
C ALA A 64 14.51 -2.18 0.60
N ARG A 65 13.22 -2.02 0.85
CA ARG A 65 12.68 -1.76 2.18
C ARG A 65 11.18 -1.97 2.23
N VAL A 66 10.70 -2.54 3.34
CA VAL A 66 9.28 -2.63 3.68
C VAL A 66 8.94 -1.62 4.80
N ILE A 67 7.85 -0.90 4.65
CA ILE A 67 7.29 0.04 5.62
C ILE A 67 5.83 -0.32 5.81
N VAL A 68 5.42 -0.65 7.03
CA VAL A 68 4.00 -0.86 7.34
C VAL A 68 3.48 0.34 8.12
N ILE A 69 2.33 0.84 7.72
CA ILE A 69 1.70 2.03 8.31
C ILE A 69 0.25 1.75 8.70
N SER A 70 -0.22 2.45 9.73
CA SER A 70 -1.63 2.46 10.13
C SER A 70 -2.06 3.84 10.59
N ASN A 71 -3.30 4.23 10.32
CA ASN A 71 -3.92 5.42 10.95
C ASN A 71 -4.37 5.13 12.39
N GLY A 72 -4.53 3.87 12.73
CA GLY A 72 -4.93 3.41 14.05
C GLY A 72 -3.87 3.62 15.13
N PRO A 73 -4.24 3.33 16.37
CA PRO A 73 -3.31 3.32 17.50
C PRO A 73 -2.27 2.21 17.34
N GLU A 74 -1.21 2.28 18.13
CA GLU A 74 -0.21 1.24 18.20
C GLU A 74 -0.83 -0.10 18.66
N ARG A 75 -0.53 -1.17 17.92
CA ARG A 75 -1.02 -2.52 18.16
C ARG A 75 0.13 -3.53 18.07
N GLY A 76 0.83 -3.74 19.16
CA GLY A 76 1.73 -4.87 19.37
C GLY A 76 3.02 -4.95 18.54
N SER A 77 3.03 -4.60 17.26
CA SER A 77 4.24 -4.67 16.44
C SER A 77 4.99 -3.36 16.41
N GLY A 78 6.20 -3.32 16.96
CA GLY A 78 7.11 -2.16 16.86
C GLY A 78 7.56 -1.85 15.43
N ARG A 79 7.26 -2.72 14.45
CA ARG A 79 7.60 -2.53 13.03
C ARG A 79 6.53 -1.73 12.26
N VAL A 80 5.41 -1.37 12.90
CA VAL A 80 4.34 -0.55 12.29
C VAL A 80 4.47 0.90 12.71
N ILE A 81 4.48 1.80 11.76
CA ILE A 81 4.37 3.24 12.04
C ILE A 81 2.89 3.58 12.22
N SER A 82 2.48 3.71 13.48
CA SER A 82 1.10 4.00 13.85
C SER A 82 0.79 5.50 13.79
N ARG A 83 -0.52 5.84 13.77
CA ARG A 83 -1.02 7.23 13.76
C ARG A 83 -0.37 8.10 12.69
N VAL A 84 -0.18 7.53 11.48
CA VAL A 84 0.53 8.25 10.40
C VAL A 84 -0.25 9.40 9.80
N ASN A 85 -1.57 9.49 10.05
CA ASN A 85 -2.45 10.51 9.49
C ASN A 85 -2.42 10.51 7.93
N LYS A 86 -2.70 9.35 7.32
CA LYS A 86 -2.85 9.26 5.85
C LYS A 86 -4.01 10.16 5.39
N PRO A 87 -3.91 10.83 4.26
CA PRO A 87 -2.81 10.81 3.30
C PRO A 87 -1.71 11.85 3.56
N TRP A 88 -1.71 12.54 4.72
CA TRP A 88 -0.87 13.71 4.99
C TRP A 88 0.53 13.39 5.51
N THR A 89 0.85 12.11 5.74
CA THR A 89 2.20 11.71 6.16
C THR A 89 3.26 12.10 5.13
N THR A 90 4.49 12.27 5.57
CA THR A 90 5.61 12.77 4.75
C THR A 90 6.67 11.71 4.56
N ARG A 91 7.50 11.84 3.50
CA ARG A 91 8.69 10.98 3.29
C ARG A 91 9.58 10.95 4.54
N LYS A 92 9.79 12.08 5.20
CA LYS A 92 10.61 12.17 6.43
C LYS A 92 10.05 11.27 7.53
N ARG A 93 8.73 11.30 7.78
CA ARG A 93 8.07 10.47 8.79
C ARG A 93 8.17 8.97 8.46
N LEU A 94 8.20 8.64 7.18
CA LEU A 94 8.40 7.27 6.68
C LEU A 94 9.88 6.86 6.64
N GLY A 95 10.80 7.72 7.07
CA GLY A 95 12.24 7.47 7.00
C GLY A 95 12.78 7.36 5.58
N ILE A 96 12.11 8.03 4.61
CA ILE A 96 12.53 8.04 3.20
C ILE A 96 13.26 9.37 2.93
N SER A 97 14.51 9.30 2.49
CA SER A 97 15.31 10.47 2.18
C SER A 97 14.67 11.33 1.07
N ARG A 98 14.74 12.66 1.22
CA ARG A 98 14.18 13.60 0.21
C ARG A 98 14.76 13.41 -1.19
N GLY A 99 16.04 13.06 -1.28
CA GLY A 99 16.76 12.83 -2.53
C GLY A 99 16.64 11.40 -3.08
N SER A 100 15.96 10.49 -2.39
CA SER A 100 15.82 9.10 -2.86
C SER A 100 15.07 9.06 -4.19
N LYS A 101 15.72 8.46 -5.19
CA LYS A 101 15.15 8.13 -6.50
C LYS A 101 14.54 6.72 -6.54
N THR A 102 14.68 5.96 -5.46
CA THR A 102 14.12 4.61 -5.36
C THR A 102 12.61 4.67 -5.57
N PRO A 103 12.05 3.89 -6.50
CA PRO A 103 10.62 3.81 -6.72
C PRO A 103 9.88 3.43 -5.44
N ILE A 104 8.66 3.92 -5.29
CA ILE A 104 7.81 3.63 -4.14
C ILE A 104 6.51 3.01 -4.65
N TRP A 105 6.12 1.90 -4.03
CA TRP A 105 4.81 1.31 -4.22
C TRP A 105 4.04 1.37 -2.90
N VAL A 106 2.78 1.78 -2.99
CA VAL A 106 1.85 1.83 -1.85
C VAL A 106 0.78 0.79 -2.09
N VAL A 107 0.57 -0.08 -1.13
CA VAL A 107 -0.47 -1.12 -1.13
C VAL A 107 -1.47 -0.78 -0.03
N GLY A 108 -2.75 -0.71 -0.38
CA GLY A 108 -3.78 -0.35 0.59
C GLY A 108 -5.18 -0.57 0.05
N ASP A 109 -6.16 -0.61 0.96
CA ASP A 109 -7.56 -0.89 0.65
C ASP A 109 -8.38 0.36 0.26
N GLN A 110 -7.86 1.56 0.54
CA GLN A 110 -8.63 2.79 0.39
C GLN A 110 -7.97 3.80 -0.55
N VAL A 111 -8.71 4.19 -1.61
CA VAL A 111 -8.26 5.24 -2.55
C VAL A 111 -8.09 6.59 -1.86
N VAL A 112 -8.96 6.93 -0.90
CA VAL A 112 -8.97 8.26 -0.23
C VAL A 112 -7.80 8.45 0.72
N SER A 113 -7.31 7.40 1.36
CA SER A 113 -6.16 7.45 2.26
C SER A 113 -4.87 7.01 1.57
N ASP A 114 -4.84 5.79 1.07
CA ASP A 114 -3.63 5.15 0.53
C ASP A 114 -3.34 5.58 -0.91
N GLY A 115 -4.39 5.68 -1.74
CA GLY A 115 -4.26 6.18 -3.10
C GLY A 115 -3.83 7.65 -3.14
N LEU A 116 -4.38 8.52 -2.27
CA LEU A 116 -3.92 9.90 -2.16
C LEU A 116 -2.50 9.99 -1.56
N LEU A 117 -2.14 9.12 -0.62
CA LEU A 117 -0.77 9.03 -0.12
C LEU A 117 0.18 8.67 -1.27
N ALA A 118 -0.14 7.64 -2.04
CA ALA A 118 0.63 7.24 -3.21
C ALA A 118 0.79 8.39 -4.21
N TRP A 119 -0.29 9.10 -4.51
CA TRP A 119 -0.26 10.26 -5.40
C TRP A 119 0.68 11.36 -4.89
N ARG A 120 0.63 11.70 -3.60
CA ARG A 120 1.51 12.71 -2.98
C ARG A 120 2.98 12.30 -2.98
N LEU A 121 3.25 11.03 -2.75
CA LEU A 121 4.61 10.47 -2.79
C LEU A 121 5.15 10.30 -4.22
N GLY A 122 4.27 10.36 -5.24
CA GLY A 122 4.60 10.04 -6.62
C GLY A 122 4.85 8.54 -6.82
N ALA A 123 4.20 7.71 -6.04
CA ALA A 123 4.32 6.27 -5.98
C ALA A 123 3.34 5.57 -6.94
N VAL A 124 3.56 4.28 -7.20
CA VAL A 124 2.54 3.38 -7.76
C VAL A 124 1.57 2.99 -6.65
N PHE A 125 0.28 2.89 -6.97
CA PHE A 125 -0.74 2.44 -6.02
C PHE A 125 -1.28 1.07 -6.42
N LEU A 126 -1.17 0.09 -5.52
CA LEU A 126 -1.82 -1.20 -5.64
C LEU A 126 -3.00 -1.25 -4.67
N HIS A 127 -4.20 -1.31 -5.23
CA HIS A 127 -5.43 -1.43 -4.46
C HIS A 127 -5.66 -2.89 -4.09
N CYS A 128 -5.53 -3.20 -2.81
CA CYS A 128 -5.64 -4.53 -2.23
C CYS A 128 -6.48 -4.47 -0.96
N ALA A 129 -7.56 -5.24 -0.88
CA ALA A 129 -8.40 -5.37 0.31
C ALA A 129 -8.61 -6.84 0.63
N ILE A 130 -8.42 -7.22 1.91
CA ILE A 130 -8.67 -8.60 2.38
C ILE A 130 -10.17 -8.90 2.32
N ASP A 131 -10.99 -7.97 2.78
CA ASP A 131 -12.43 -8.05 2.73
C ASP A 131 -12.98 -6.77 2.10
N PRO A 132 -13.30 -6.80 0.78
CA PRO A 132 -13.81 -5.64 0.09
C PRO A 132 -15.26 -5.28 0.50
N ASP A 133 -15.99 -6.20 1.12
CA ASP A 133 -17.40 -6.04 1.49
C ASP A 133 -17.60 -5.68 2.96
N ASP A 134 -16.55 -5.75 3.79
CA ASP A 134 -16.61 -5.38 5.21
C ASP A 134 -16.63 -3.84 5.36
N ASP A 135 -17.84 -3.29 5.32
CA ASP A 135 -18.08 -1.85 5.40
C ASP A 135 -18.26 -1.38 6.85
N PHE A 136 -17.22 -0.80 7.43
CA PHE A 136 -17.38 -0.01 8.65
C PHE A 136 -18.19 1.27 8.43
N PRO A 137 -18.89 1.77 9.46
CA PRO A 137 -19.60 3.04 9.38
C PRO A 137 -18.67 4.16 8.90
N GLY A 138 -18.96 4.71 7.72
CA GLY A 138 -18.15 5.75 7.06
C GLY A 138 -17.33 5.29 5.86
N GLN A 139 -17.00 4.01 5.71
CA GLN A 139 -16.27 3.51 4.54
C GLN A 139 -17.06 3.66 3.25
N ALA A 140 -18.37 3.48 3.27
CA ALA A 140 -19.23 3.72 2.10
C ALA A 140 -19.10 5.15 1.55
N LYS A 141 -18.96 6.16 2.44
CA LYS A 141 -18.69 7.55 2.02
C LYS A 141 -17.30 7.69 1.41
N GLN A 142 -16.30 7.05 2.00
CA GLN A 142 -14.92 7.06 1.49
C GLN A 142 -14.81 6.34 0.14
N ARG A 143 -15.52 5.21 -0.06
CA ARG A 143 -15.58 4.52 -1.36
C ARG A 143 -16.23 5.40 -2.44
N ARG A 144 -17.31 6.13 -2.13
CA ARG A 144 -17.94 7.07 -3.08
C ARG A 144 -16.97 8.19 -3.44
N LEU A 145 -16.33 8.80 -2.45
CA LEU A 145 -15.33 9.84 -2.68
C LEU A 145 -14.11 9.28 -3.45
N GLY A 146 -13.66 8.07 -3.12
CA GLY A 146 -12.59 7.39 -3.82
C GLY A 146 -12.90 7.17 -5.30
N ARG A 147 -14.12 6.73 -5.66
CA ARG A 147 -14.56 6.59 -7.05
C ARG A 147 -14.54 7.91 -7.81
N PHE A 148 -14.89 9.00 -7.16
CA PHE A 148 -14.82 10.34 -7.75
C PHE A 148 -13.38 10.83 -7.94
N LEU A 149 -12.49 10.55 -6.98
CA LEU A 149 -11.10 10.99 -7.02
C LEU A 149 -10.22 10.13 -7.94
N ALA A 150 -10.51 8.82 -8.05
CA ALA A 150 -9.70 7.88 -8.81
C ALA A 150 -9.36 8.36 -10.24
N PRO A 151 -10.31 8.84 -11.08
CA PRO A 151 -10.01 9.30 -12.43
C PRO A 151 -9.15 10.57 -12.47
N LEU A 152 -9.08 11.32 -11.37
CA LEU A 152 -8.27 12.54 -11.27
C LEU A 152 -6.81 12.24 -10.92
N ILE A 153 -6.58 11.23 -10.07
CA ILE A 153 -5.25 10.92 -9.53
C ILE A 153 -4.56 9.75 -10.23
N PHE A 154 -5.32 8.82 -10.84
CA PHE A 154 -4.76 7.66 -11.52
C PHE A 154 -4.75 7.79 -13.03
N ARG A 155 -3.75 7.15 -13.66
CA ARG A 155 -3.70 6.99 -15.11
C ARG A 155 -4.69 5.92 -15.54
N LYS A 156 -5.38 6.12 -16.67
CA LYS A 156 -6.29 5.12 -17.25
C LYS A 156 -5.56 3.86 -17.80
N LYS A 157 -4.24 3.93 -17.96
CA LYS A 157 -3.47 2.81 -18.52
C LYS A 157 -3.12 1.85 -17.38
N PRO A 158 -3.48 0.55 -17.46
CA PRO A 158 -3.07 -0.43 -16.49
C PRO A 158 -1.54 -0.48 -16.42
N LEU A 159 -1.00 -0.95 -15.28
CA LEU A 159 0.38 -1.40 -15.22
C LEU A 159 0.53 -2.47 -16.30
N SER A 160 1.22 -2.14 -17.39
CA SER A 160 1.61 -3.15 -18.35
C SER A 160 2.57 -4.09 -17.60
N GLY A 161 2.19 -5.36 -17.47
CA GLY A 161 3.16 -6.40 -17.19
C GLY A 161 4.28 -6.32 -18.23
N PRO A 162 5.44 -6.93 -17.99
CA PRO A 162 6.47 -7.06 -18.99
C PRO A 162 5.85 -7.65 -20.26
N PRO A 163 6.29 -7.21 -21.45
CA PRO A 163 5.78 -7.80 -22.68
C PRO A 163 6.06 -9.30 -22.59
N HIS A 164 4.98 -10.09 -22.66
CA HIS A 164 5.12 -11.55 -22.78
C HIS A 164 6.00 -11.78 -24.01
N GLY A 165 7.25 -12.20 -23.74
CA GLY A 165 8.17 -12.58 -24.79
C GLY A 165 7.52 -13.72 -25.59
N THR A 166 7.33 -13.47 -26.85
CA THR A 166 7.04 -14.50 -27.87
C THR A 166 8.21 -15.45 -28.01
#